data_c6bc70698f20178a50500b3de226b56c
#
_entry.id   c6bc70698f20178a50500b3de226b56c
#
_cell.length_a   1.000
_cell.length_b   1.000
_cell.length_c   1.000
_cell.angle_alpha   90.00
_cell.angle_beta   90.00
_cell.angle_gamma   90.00
#
_symmetry.space_group_name_H-M   'P 1'
#
loop_
_entity.id
_entity.type
_entity.pdbx_description
1 polymer ?
#
loop_
_entity_poly.entity_id
_entity_poly.type
_entity_poly.pdbx_seq_one_letter_code
_entity_poly.pdbx_strand_id
1 'polypeptide(L)'
;MAQMAEPFATRVIKSGGGELLVTGDQVDPNEQVAVMVYTDKFISSQPDAANKLMVAYLRGVRAYVDAFSAGKDRDRVIQILMEKTDLKDPQLWADMYPTGAQPDGTINVQSIADTQAYFQKLGLVQNPVDLNKAVDASFIQAAVKTLGSVGPPPPPKR
;
A
#
# COMPACT_ATOMS: atom_id res chain seq x y z
N MET A 1 -17.03 13.24 -12.40
CA MET A 1 -16.10 12.96 -11.28
C MET A 1 -15.65 11.50 -11.40
N ALA A 2 -14.37 11.21 -11.22
CA ALA A 2 -13.81 9.85 -11.28
C ALA A 2 -12.79 9.69 -10.14
N GLN A 3 -12.74 8.49 -9.56
CA GLN A 3 -11.64 8.09 -8.66
C GLN A 3 -10.54 7.49 -9.50
N MET A 4 -9.32 7.91 -9.27
CA MET A 4 -8.15 7.43 -10.02
C MET A 4 -6.98 7.16 -9.08
N ALA A 5 -6.30 6.04 -9.32
CA ALA A 5 -5.03 5.75 -8.66
C ALA A 5 -3.86 6.43 -9.38
N GLU A 6 -2.75 6.64 -8.69
CA GLU A 6 -1.48 7.03 -9.32
C GLU A 6 -0.93 5.88 -10.19
N PRO A 7 -0.26 6.17 -11.30
CA PRO A 7 0.12 7.48 -11.85
C PRO A 7 -0.94 8.16 -12.73
N PHE A 8 -2.12 7.58 -12.86
CA PHE A 8 -3.15 8.05 -13.80
C PHE A 8 -3.73 9.41 -13.39
N ALA A 9 -3.96 9.63 -12.09
CA ALA A 9 -4.44 10.89 -11.57
C ALA A 9 -3.51 12.05 -11.94
N THR A 10 -2.23 11.94 -11.62
CA THR A 10 -1.22 12.94 -11.96
C THR A 10 -1.13 13.18 -13.48
N ARG A 11 -1.19 12.12 -14.30
CA ARG A 11 -1.16 12.29 -15.77
C ARG A 11 -2.34 13.08 -16.30
N VAL A 12 -3.56 12.82 -15.81
CA VAL A 12 -4.77 13.56 -16.22
C VAL A 12 -4.67 15.02 -15.81
N ILE A 13 -4.22 15.30 -14.58
CA ILE A 13 -4.04 16.68 -14.10
C ILE A 13 -3.00 17.42 -14.94
N LYS A 14 -1.84 16.81 -15.18
CA LYS A 14 -0.76 17.43 -15.99
C LYS A 14 -1.14 17.69 -17.45
N SER A 15 -2.01 16.87 -18.02
CA SER A 15 -2.53 17.09 -19.38
C SER A 15 -3.63 18.14 -19.46
N GLY A 16 -4.08 18.71 -18.33
CA GLY A 16 -5.21 19.62 -18.28
C GLY A 16 -6.56 18.94 -18.48
N GLY A 17 -6.61 17.59 -18.42
CA GLY A 17 -7.81 16.80 -18.58
C GLY A 17 -8.72 16.75 -17.34
N GLY A 18 -8.25 17.29 -16.21
CA GLY A 18 -9.00 17.32 -14.96
C GLY A 18 -8.27 18.06 -13.85
N GLU A 19 -8.97 18.24 -12.76
CA GLU A 19 -8.48 18.87 -11.53
C GLU A 19 -8.67 17.94 -10.34
N LEU A 20 -7.76 18.02 -9.36
CA LEU A 20 -7.88 17.29 -8.11
C LEU A 20 -8.96 17.94 -7.26
N LEU A 21 -10.02 17.20 -6.98
CA LEU A 21 -11.06 17.64 -6.06
C LEU A 21 -10.69 17.32 -4.61
N VAL A 22 -10.30 16.06 -4.35
CA VAL A 22 -10.01 15.56 -3.02
C VAL A 22 -9.13 14.30 -3.15
N THR A 23 -8.25 14.07 -2.19
CA THR A 23 -7.44 12.84 -2.12
C THR A 23 -8.17 11.74 -1.33
N GLY A 24 -7.84 10.47 -1.58
CA GLY A 24 -8.47 9.33 -0.91
C GLY A 24 -8.36 9.40 0.62
N ASP A 25 -7.19 9.80 1.14
CA ASP A 25 -6.93 9.96 2.57
C ASP A 25 -7.75 11.09 3.22
N GLN A 26 -8.24 12.06 2.45
CA GLN A 26 -9.17 13.08 2.94
C GLN A 26 -10.61 12.58 3.01
N VAL A 27 -10.96 11.58 2.21
CA VAL A 27 -12.30 10.94 2.23
C VAL A 27 -12.36 9.85 3.28
N ASP A 28 -11.39 8.94 3.28
CA ASP A 28 -11.22 7.88 4.29
C ASP A 28 -9.73 7.71 4.63
N PRO A 29 -9.26 8.35 5.71
CA PRO A 29 -7.84 8.32 6.08
C PRO A 29 -7.35 6.93 6.51
N ASN A 30 -8.25 5.99 6.75
CA ASN A 30 -7.94 4.65 7.23
C ASN A 30 -8.30 3.55 6.22
N GLU A 31 -8.62 3.90 4.98
CA GLU A 31 -8.97 2.94 3.95
C GLU A 31 -7.84 1.93 3.70
N GLN A 32 -8.18 0.64 3.73
CA GLN A 32 -7.27 -0.43 3.33
C GLN A 32 -7.43 -0.69 1.83
N VAL A 33 -6.67 0.05 1.02
CA VAL A 33 -6.78 0.02 -0.45
C VAL A 33 -6.24 -1.28 -1.04
N ALA A 34 -5.15 -1.82 -0.48
CA ALA A 34 -4.50 -3.02 -1.01
C ALA A 34 -3.88 -3.86 0.10
N VAL A 35 -3.74 -5.15 -0.16
CA VAL A 35 -3.10 -6.12 0.74
C VAL A 35 -2.16 -7.03 -0.03
N MET A 36 -1.14 -7.57 0.64
CA MET A 36 -0.33 -8.67 0.11
C MET A 36 -1.06 -9.98 0.38
N VAL A 37 -1.18 -10.82 -0.65
CA VAL A 37 -1.84 -12.12 -0.55
C VAL A 37 -0.81 -13.23 -0.79
N TYR A 38 -0.80 -14.20 0.11
CA TYR A 38 -0.08 -15.47 -0.07
C TYR A 38 -1.05 -16.59 -0.43
N THR A 39 -0.61 -17.53 -1.26
CA THR A 39 -1.37 -18.75 -1.48
C THR A 39 -1.05 -19.79 -0.40
N ASP A 40 -2.01 -20.62 -0.03
CA ASP A 40 -1.81 -21.73 0.93
C ASP A 40 -0.66 -22.65 0.51
N LYS A 41 -0.55 -22.92 -0.80
CA LYS A 41 0.55 -23.69 -1.35
C LYS A 41 1.91 -23.05 -1.09
N PHE A 42 2.02 -21.73 -1.26
CA PHE A 42 3.29 -21.03 -1.01
C PHE A 42 3.66 -21.08 0.46
N ILE A 43 2.71 -20.79 1.34
CA ILE A 43 2.94 -20.80 2.79
C ILE A 43 3.36 -22.21 3.27
N SER A 44 2.64 -23.24 2.84
CA SER A 44 2.88 -24.61 3.31
C SER A 44 4.15 -25.24 2.74
N SER A 45 4.49 -24.94 1.46
CA SER A 45 5.66 -25.56 0.81
C SER A 45 6.97 -24.79 1.02
N GLN A 46 6.89 -23.47 1.30
CA GLN A 46 8.05 -22.59 1.41
C GLN A 46 7.93 -21.57 2.56
N PRO A 47 7.70 -22.00 3.81
CA PRO A 47 7.43 -21.09 4.93
C PRO A 47 8.61 -20.12 5.19
N ASP A 48 9.84 -20.56 5.05
CA ASP A 48 11.02 -19.71 5.20
C ASP A 48 11.10 -18.63 4.12
N ALA A 49 10.74 -18.94 2.88
CA ALA A 49 10.69 -17.97 1.80
C ALA A 49 9.58 -16.94 2.03
N ALA A 50 8.42 -17.37 2.51
CA ALA A 50 7.31 -16.48 2.85
C ALA A 50 7.70 -15.48 3.95
N ASN A 51 8.37 -15.93 5.01
CA ASN A 51 8.89 -15.05 6.06
C ASN A 51 9.96 -14.07 5.54
N LYS A 52 10.93 -14.56 4.74
CA LYS A 52 11.96 -13.70 4.13
C LYS A 52 11.38 -12.66 3.18
N LEU A 53 10.36 -13.03 2.40
CA LEU A 53 9.65 -12.12 1.51
C LEU A 53 8.97 -11.00 2.31
N MET A 54 8.30 -11.34 3.42
CA MET A 54 7.66 -10.32 4.26
C MET A 54 8.68 -9.37 4.91
N VAL A 55 9.84 -9.87 5.34
CA VAL A 55 10.93 -9.02 5.84
C VAL A 55 11.45 -8.09 4.74
N ALA A 56 11.64 -8.60 3.52
CA ALA A 56 12.10 -7.80 2.38
C ALA A 56 11.06 -6.74 2.00
N TYR A 57 9.78 -7.12 1.96
CA TYR A 57 8.66 -6.20 1.72
C TYR A 57 8.64 -5.08 2.75
N LEU A 58 8.69 -5.40 4.04
CA LEU A 58 8.63 -4.38 5.10
C LEU A 58 9.83 -3.42 5.05
N ARG A 59 11.03 -3.91 4.70
CA ARG A 59 12.19 -3.03 4.44
C ARG A 59 11.92 -2.06 3.28
N GLY A 60 11.34 -2.57 2.19
CA GLY A 60 10.96 -1.75 1.04
C GLY A 60 9.92 -0.69 1.40
N VAL A 61 8.87 -1.06 2.14
CA VAL A 61 7.84 -0.14 2.63
C VAL A 61 8.46 0.98 3.47
N ARG A 62 9.35 0.65 4.42
CA ARG A 62 10.02 1.64 5.27
C ARG A 62 10.88 2.60 4.46
N ALA A 63 11.68 2.08 3.52
CA ALA A 63 12.49 2.91 2.63
C ALA A 63 11.61 3.85 1.77
N TYR A 64 10.48 3.35 1.27
CA TYR A 64 9.50 4.14 0.53
C TYR A 64 8.90 5.25 1.40
N VAL A 65 8.42 4.93 2.59
CA VAL A 65 7.84 5.90 3.51
C VAL A 65 8.88 6.97 3.89
N ASP A 66 10.10 6.59 4.27
CA ASP A 66 11.19 7.51 4.57
C ASP A 66 11.49 8.45 3.39
N ALA A 67 11.50 7.93 2.17
CA ALA A 67 11.77 8.69 0.96
C ALA A 67 10.67 9.73 0.67
N PHE A 68 9.42 9.33 0.74
CA PHE A 68 8.29 10.17 0.31
C PHE A 68 7.68 11.02 1.44
N SER A 69 7.89 10.66 2.71
CA SER A 69 7.44 11.47 3.84
C SER A 69 8.54 12.39 4.39
N ALA A 70 9.78 11.90 4.53
CA ALA A 70 10.90 12.66 5.10
C ALA A 70 11.91 13.15 4.06
N GLY A 71 11.85 12.67 2.82
CA GLY A 71 12.82 13.00 1.75
C GLY A 71 14.13 12.24 1.84
N LYS A 72 14.23 11.24 2.72
CA LYS A 72 15.45 10.48 2.92
C LYS A 72 15.72 9.54 1.73
N ASP A 73 16.88 9.68 1.11
CA ASP A 73 17.31 8.88 -0.05
C ASP A 73 16.29 8.85 -1.21
N ARG A 74 15.46 9.90 -1.35
CA ARG A 74 14.34 9.94 -2.28
C ARG A 74 14.75 9.64 -3.72
N ASP A 75 15.81 10.28 -4.20
CA ASP A 75 16.27 10.11 -5.59
C ASP A 75 16.72 8.67 -5.86
N ARG A 76 17.40 8.05 -4.89
CA ARG A 76 17.79 6.64 -4.98
C ARG A 76 16.59 5.70 -5.01
N VAL A 77 15.58 5.97 -4.17
CA VAL A 77 14.35 5.16 -4.16
C VAL A 77 13.60 5.31 -5.48
N ILE A 78 13.48 6.53 -6.02
CA ILE A 78 12.89 6.77 -7.34
C ILE A 78 13.66 6.03 -8.43
N GLN A 79 15.00 6.05 -8.42
CA GLN A 79 15.82 5.31 -9.38
C GLN A 79 15.52 3.80 -9.31
N ILE A 80 15.47 3.21 -8.12
CA ILE A 80 15.12 1.79 -7.94
C ILE A 80 13.72 1.49 -8.49
N LEU A 81 12.74 2.34 -8.19
CA LEU A 81 11.38 2.18 -8.69
C LEU A 81 11.33 2.26 -10.22
N MET A 82 12.05 3.19 -10.85
CA MET A 82 12.17 3.26 -12.30
C MET A 82 12.85 2.03 -12.90
N GLU A 83 13.86 1.48 -12.24
CA GLU A 83 14.53 0.25 -12.70
C GLU A 83 13.61 -0.98 -12.63
N LYS A 84 12.78 -1.09 -11.61
CA LYS A 84 11.99 -2.28 -11.28
C LYS A 84 10.52 -2.23 -11.72
N THR A 85 10.04 -1.09 -12.22
CA THR A 85 8.67 -0.93 -12.71
C THR A 85 8.66 -0.40 -14.15
N ASP A 86 7.50 -0.38 -14.79
CA ASP A 86 7.34 0.20 -16.14
C ASP A 86 7.25 1.73 -16.15
N LEU A 87 7.18 2.35 -14.97
CA LEU A 87 7.13 3.81 -14.85
C LEU A 87 8.54 4.39 -14.84
N LYS A 88 8.99 4.89 -16.02
CA LYS A 88 10.37 5.35 -16.28
C LYS A 88 10.55 6.88 -16.21
N ASP A 89 9.50 7.62 -15.91
CA ASP A 89 9.53 9.08 -15.86
C ASP A 89 9.84 9.57 -14.43
N PRO A 90 11.04 10.14 -14.18
CA PRO A 90 11.42 10.62 -12.85
C PRO A 90 10.58 11.83 -12.40
N GLN A 91 10.13 12.68 -13.38
CA GLN A 91 9.32 13.83 -13.04
C GLN A 91 7.91 13.40 -12.60
N LEU A 92 7.37 12.35 -13.20
CA LEU A 92 6.09 11.79 -12.76
C LEU A 92 6.20 11.22 -11.34
N TRP A 93 7.29 10.52 -11.01
CA TRP A 93 7.56 10.08 -9.62
C TRP A 93 7.69 11.24 -8.63
N ALA A 94 8.23 12.37 -9.08
CA ALA A 94 8.36 13.57 -8.25
C ALA A 94 7.01 14.25 -7.97
N ASP A 95 6.10 14.22 -8.97
CA ASP A 95 4.83 14.95 -8.96
C ASP A 95 3.66 14.14 -8.38
N MET A 96 3.75 12.79 -8.42
CA MET A 96 2.69 11.92 -7.90
C MET A 96 2.46 12.12 -6.40
N TYR A 97 1.20 12.01 -6.00
CA TYR A 97 0.85 11.88 -4.59
C TYR A 97 1.32 10.51 -4.07
N PRO A 98 2.16 10.46 -3.03
CA PRO A 98 2.69 9.18 -2.57
C PRO A 98 1.57 8.30 -2.00
N THR A 99 1.54 7.05 -2.41
CA THR A 99 0.60 6.06 -1.87
C THR A 99 0.87 5.87 -0.37
N GLY A 100 -0.17 5.90 0.44
CA GLY A 100 -0.07 5.64 1.86
C GLY A 100 0.42 4.20 2.12
N ALA A 101 1.34 4.05 3.06
CA ALA A 101 1.82 2.75 3.50
C ALA A 101 2.14 2.77 5.00
N GLN A 102 1.86 1.67 5.67
CA GLN A 102 2.13 1.53 7.10
C GLN A 102 3.52 0.92 7.32
N PRO A 103 4.48 1.62 7.97
CA PRO A 103 5.87 1.16 8.12
C PRO A 103 6.02 -0.13 8.94
N ASP A 104 5.04 -0.46 9.76
CA ASP A 104 4.95 -1.72 10.50
C ASP A 104 3.97 -2.71 9.84
N GLY A 105 3.46 -2.40 8.63
CA GLY A 105 2.63 -3.28 7.84
C GLY A 105 1.27 -3.62 8.48
N THR A 106 0.76 -2.75 9.35
CA THR A 106 -0.52 -2.95 10.01
C THR A 106 -1.65 -2.98 8.99
N ILE A 107 -2.52 -3.99 9.09
CA ILE A 107 -3.70 -4.15 8.25
C ILE A 107 -4.91 -3.60 8.99
N ASN A 108 -5.67 -2.70 8.35
CA ASN A 108 -6.94 -2.24 8.86
C ASN A 108 -8.07 -3.24 8.50
N VAL A 109 -8.25 -4.25 9.35
CA VAL A 109 -9.26 -5.30 9.15
C VAL A 109 -10.68 -4.73 9.15
N GLN A 110 -10.92 -3.66 9.94
CA GLN A 110 -12.23 -3.02 9.98
C GLN A 110 -12.59 -2.39 8.62
N SER A 111 -11.66 -1.69 7.98
CA SER A 111 -11.87 -1.14 6.63
C SER A 111 -12.21 -2.23 5.60
N ILE A 112 -11.54 -3.39 5.68
CA ILE A 112 -11.87 -4.55 4.82
C ILE A 112 -13.29 -5.05 5.11
N ALA A 113 -13.68 -5.14 6.38
CA ALA A 113 -15.03 -5.56 6.79
C ALA A 113 -16.11 -4.60 6.28
N ASP A 114 -15.88 -3.30 6.41
CA ASP A 114 -16.80 -2.26 5.95
C ASP A 114 -16.97 -2.29 4.42
N THR A 115 -15.87 -2.46 3.70
CA THR A 115 -15.87 -2.63 2.23
C THR A 115 -16.64 -3.89 1.82
N GLN A 116 -16.42 -5.02 2.51
CA GLN A 116 -17.15 -6.25 2.26
C GLN A 116 -18.65 -6.07 2.49
N ALA A 117 -19.04 -5.45 3.62
CA ALA A 117 -20.43 -5.18 3.94
C ALA A 117 -21.10 -4.26 2.91
N TYR A 118 -20.38 -3.24 2.43
CA TYR A 118 -20.85 -2.37 1.38
C TYR A 118 -21.12 -3.11 0.07
N PHE A 119 -20.19 -3.96 -0.37
CA PHE A 119 -20.37 -4.77 -1.57
C PHE A 119 -21.48 -5.83 -1.43
N GLN A 120 -21.69 -6.38 -0.23
CA GLN A 120 -22.85 -7.23 0.05
C GLN A 120 -24.17 -6.47 -0.12
N LYS A 121 -24.25 -5.25 0.41
CA LYS A 121 -25.44 -4.38 0.25
C LYS A 121 -25.73 -4.07 -1.21
N LEU A 122 -24.71 -3.98 -2.06
CA LEU A 122 -24.86 -3.80 -3.51
C LEU A 122 -25.15 -5.10 -4.27
N GLY A 123 -25.17 -6.25 -3.60
CA GLY A 123 -25.37 -7.55 -4.24
C GLY A 123 -24.15 -8.07 -5.00
N LEU A 124 -22.99 -7.44 -4.88
CA LEU A 124 -21.75 -7.81 -5.58
C LEU A 124 -20.99 -8.92 -4.86
N VAL A 125 -21.17 -9.05 -3.54
CA VAL A 125 -20.61 -10.14 -2.73
C VAL A 125 -21.75 -10.94 -2.14
N GLN A 126 -21.94 -12.18 -2.61
CA GLN A 126 -23.00 -13.06 -2.11
C GLN A 126 -22.55 -13.87 -0.89
N ASN A 127 -21.27 -14.30 -0.89
CA ASN A 127 -20.68 -15.12 0.17
C ASN A 127 -19.54 -14.33 0.83
N PRO A 128 -19.78 -13.67 1.97
CA PRO A 128 -18.72 -12.93 2.69
C PRO A 128 -17.67 -13.89 3.23
N VAL A 129 -16.43 -13.41 3.25
CA VAL A 129 -15.31 -14.15 3.81
C VAL A 129 -15.22 -13.89 5.31
N ASP A 130 -14.91 -14.93 6.09
CA ASP A 130 -14.54 -14.79 7.49
C ASP A 130 -13.13 -14.18 7.59
N LEU A 131 -13.07 -12.89 7.89
CA LEU A 131 -11.81 -12.14 7.93
C LEU A 131 -10.86 -12.63 9.03
N ASN A 132 -11.37 -13.27 10.09
CA ASN A 132 -10.52 -13.87 11.12
C ASN A 132 -9.71 -15.06 10.59
N LYS A 133 -10.19 -15.68 9.50
CA LYS A 133 -9.50 -16.78 8.82
C LYS A 133 -8.70 -16.31 7.60
N ALA A 134 -9.15 -15.23 6.94
CA ALA A 134 -8.54 -14.75 5.72
C ALA A 134 -7.34 -13.83 5.98
N VAL A 135 -7.32 -13.12 7.12
CA VAL A 135 -6.23 -12.21 7.49
C VAL A 135 -5.29 -12.91 8.46
N ASP A 136 -4.11 -13.26 7.98
CA ASP A 136 -3.02 -13.81 8.78
C ASP A 136 -1.93 -12.74 8.99
N ALA A 137 -1.89 -12.18 10.20
CA ALA A 137 -0.90 -11.19 10.58
C ALA A 137 0.43 -11.80 11.08
N SER A 138 0.56 -13.12 11.15
CA SER A 138 1.74 -13.77 11.73
C SER A 138 3.03 -13.45 11.00
N PHE A 139 3.01 -13.41 9.67
CA PHE A 139 4.19 -13.09 8.84
C PHE A 139 4.67 -11.66 9.04
N ILE A 140 3.74 -10.70 9.09
CA ILE A 140 4.12 -9.30 9.31
C ILE A 140 4.60 -9.07 10.75
N GLN A 141 4.00 -9.71 11.73
CA GLN A 141 4.45 -9.67 13.13
C GLN A 141 5.87 -10.25 13.27
N ALA A 142 6.18 -11.37 12.60
CA ALA A 142 7.52 -11.94 12.56
C ALA A 142 8.54 -11.00 11.89
N ALA A 143 8.14 -10.32 10.82
CA ALA A 143 8.99 -9.32 10.16
C ALA A 143 9.25 -8.10 11.06
N VAL A 144 8.23 -7.59 11.74
CA VAL A 144 8.37 -6.49 12.71
C VAL A 144 9.24 -6.92 13.88
N LYS A 145 9.09 -8.14 14.40
CA LYS A 145 9.97 -8.68 15.45
C LYS A 145 11.44 -8.72 15.00
N THR A 146 11.68 -9.04 13.73
CA THR A 146 13.05 -9.10 13.15
C THR A 146 13.65 -7.70 12.95
N LEU A 147 12.86 -6.72 12.53
CA LEU A 147 13.32 -5.39 12.12
C LEU A 147 13.16 -4.31 13.20
N GLY A 148 12.43 -4.59 14.28
CA GLY A 148 11.95 -3.62 15.26
C GLY A 148 10.71 -2.88 14.76
N SER A 149 9.90 -2.31 15.66
CA SER A 149 8.79 -1.41 15.33
C SER A 149 9.31 0.01 15.13
N VAL A 150 8.70 0.76 14.19
CA VAL A 150 9.06 2.16 13.91
C VAL A 150 7.88 3.13 14.12
N GLY A 151 6.69 2.61 14.42
CA GLY A 151 5.49 3.39 14.63
C GLY A 151 4.85 3.95 13.34
N PRO A 152 3.80 4.78 13.47
CA PRO A 152 3.08 5.32 12.33
C PRO A 152 3.95 6.30 11.52
N PRO A 153 3.73 6.39 10.20
CA PRO A 153 4.46 7.33 9.36
C PRO A 153 4.04 8.76 9.68
N PRO A 154 4.94 9.73 9.49
CA PRO A 154 4.53 11.13 9.42
C PRO A 154 3.62 11.34 8.20
N PRO A 155 2.75 12.35 8.22
CA PRO A 155 1.93 12.67 7.06
C PRO A 155 2.82 12.95 5.85
N PRO A 156 2.40 12.55 4.62
CA PRO A 156 3.17 12.79 3.41
C PRO A 156 3.36 14.29 3.20
N LYS A 157 4.57 14.68 2.82
CA LYS A 157 4.85 16.06 2.41
C LYS A 157 4.24 16.28 1.03
N ARG A 158 3.36 17.24 0.92
CA ARG A 158 2.77 17.73 -0.34
C ARG A 158 3.74 18.66 -1.03
#